data_67a2aa12fd461addb27d4653059e3c39
#
_entry.id   67a2aa12fd461addb27d4653059e3c39
#
_cell.length_a   1.000
_cell.length_b   1.000
_cell.length_c   1.000
_cell.angle_alpha   90.00
_cell.angle_beta   90.00
_cell.angle_gamma   90.00
#
_symmetry.space_group_name_H-M   'P 1'
#
loop_
_entity.id
_entity.type
_entity.pdbx_description
1 polymer ?
#
loop_
_entity_poly.entity_id
_entity_poly.type
_entity_poly.pdbx_seq_one_letter_code
_entity_poly.pdbx_strand_id
1 'polypeptide(L)'
;GSEMCIRDRVQFGRPIGGFQLVQHMIADMMTLVETSRLLCWRAADALDRDAADSQMLCSMAKRHATDAVLRVAELSMPVHGGAGYTTLFPVERYYRDARHLSIAEGTNQIQALLMAQSVLGISALK
;
A
#
# COMPACT_ATOMS: atom_id res chain seq x y z
N GLY A 1 3.01 -10.49 -12.83
CA GLY A 1 1.89 -11.44 -12.91
C GLY A 1 0.54 -10.81 -13.28
N SER A 2 0.15 -9.71 -12.63
CA SER A 2 -1.15 -9.06 -12.88
C SER A 2 -1.26 -8.45 -14.27
N GLU A 3 -0.17 -7.95 -14.85
CA GLU A 3 -0.18 -7.33 -16.18
C GLU A 3 -0.56 -8.31 -17.28
N MET A 4 -0.11 -9.57 -17.21
CA MET A 4 -0.52 -10.60 -18.17
C MET A 4 -2.01 -10.89 -18.04
N CYS A 5 -2.54 -11.08 -16.82
CA CYS A 5 -3.98 -11.29 -16.63
C CYS A 5 -4.85 -10.15 -17.16
N ILE A 6 -4.40 -8.89 -17.04
CA ILE A 6 -5.18 -7.72 -17.48
C ILE A 6 -5.25 -7.62 -19.00
N ARG A 7 -4.16 -7.97 -19.70
CA ARG A 7 -4.07 -7.90 -21.17
C ARG A 7 -4.66 -9.12 -21.86
N ASP A 8 -4.53 -10.31 -21.25
CA ASP A 8 -4.84 -11.59 -21.90
C ASP A 8 -6.22 -12.13 -21.52
N ARG A 9 -6.71 -11.79 -20.31
CA ARG A 9 -8.04 -12.24 -19.88
C ARG A 9 -9.14 -11.49 -20.63
N VAL A 10 -9.93 -12.25 -21.39
CA VAL A 10 -11.06 -11.73 -22.15
C VAL A 10 -12.36 -11.95 -21.37
N GLN A 11 -13.17 -10.89 -21.22
CA GLN A 11 -14.53 -10.91 -20.71
C GLN A 11 -15.40 -9.98 -21.55
N PHE A 12 -16.65 -10.37 -21.80
CA PHE A 12 -17.57 -9.57 -22.62
C PHE A 12 -16.98 -9.17 -24.00
N GLY A 13 -16.24 -10.10 -24.62
CA GLY A 13 -15.69 -9.95 -25.97
C GLY A 13 -14.44 -9.08 -26.09
N ARG A 14 -13.82 -8.65 -24.97
CA ARG A 14 -12.57 -7.85 -25.00
C ARG A 14 -11.68 -8.10 -23.78
N PRO A 15 -10.37 -7.79 -23.87
CA PRO A 15 -9.47 -7.83 -22.70
C PRO A 15 -10.01 -6.98 -21.55
N ILE A 16 -9.86 -7.47 -20.31
CA ILE A 16 -10.40 -6.76 -19.12
C ILE A 16 -9.75 -5.39 -18.92
N GLY A 17 -8.52 -5.18 -19.37
CA GLY A 17 -7.85 -3.87 -19.37
C GLY A 17 -8.55 -2.80 -20.21
N GLY A 18 -9.50 -3.19 -21.07
CA GLY A 18 -10.32 -2.26 -21.84
C GLY A 18 -11.54 -1.70 -21.09
N PHE A 19 -11.79 -2.13 -19.83
CA PHE A 19 -12.91 -1.63 -19.03
C PHE A 19 -12.47 -0.46 -18.15
N GLN A 20 -13.24 0.61 -18.12
CA GLN A 20 -12.93 1.84 -17.38
C GLN A 20 -12.73 1.57 -15.88
N LEU A 21 -13.55 0.72 -15.25
CA LEU A 21 -13.40 0.39 -13.83
C LEU A 21 -12.10 -0.36 -13.53
N VAL A 22 -11.64 -1.21 -14.44
CA VAL A 22 -10.34 -1.89 -14.29
C VAL A 22 -9.20 -0.88 -14.42
N GLN A 23 -9.26 0.02 -15.41
CA GLN A 23 -8.26 1.07 -15.59
C GLN A 23 -8.21 2.01 -14.38
N HIS A 24 -9.34 2.35 -13.79
CA HIS A 24 -9.41 3.14 -12.56
C HIS A 24 -8.70 2.44 -11.39
N MET A 25 -8.99 1.16 -11.16
CA MET A 25 -8.28 0.38 -10.12
C MET A 25 -6.77 0.33 -10.36
N ILE A 26 -6.34 0.20 -11.61
CA ILE A 26 -4.90 0.21 -11.94
C ILE A 26 -4.26 1.57 -11.64
N ALA A 27 -4.92 2.67 -12.00
CA ALA A 27 -4.43 4.03 -11.71
C ALA A 27 -4.30 4.28 -10.21
N ASP A 28 -5.29 3.86 -9.41
CA ASP A 28 -5.23 3.93 -7.95
C ASP A 28 -4.06 3.13 -7.38
N MET A 29 -3.89 1.88 -7.83
CA MET A 29 -2.78 1.03 -7.38
C MET A 29 -1.43 1.64 -7.72
N MET A 30 -1.24 2.17 -8.93
CA MET A 30 -0.01 2.84 -9.34
C MET A 30 0.29 4.06 -8.47
N THR A 31 -0.71 4.90 -8.21
CA THR A 31 -0.57 6.09 -7.36
C THR A 31 -0.15 5.71 -5.94
N LEU A 32 -0.78 4.69 -5.35
CA LEU A 32 -0.44 4.21 -4.01
C LEU A 32 0.99 3.65 -3.93
N VAL A 33 1.44 2.93 -4.94
CA VAL A 33 2.82 2.41 -5.00
C VAL A 33 3.83 3.54 -5.11
N GLU A 34 3.62 4.51 -6.01
CA GLU A 34 4.57 5.62 -6.20
C GLU A 34 4.64 6.54 -4.98
N THR A 35 3.50 6.90 -4.38
CA THR A 35 3.50 7.73 -3.17
C THR A 35 4.17 7.03 -1.99
N SER A 36 3.97 5.71 -1.84
CA SER A 36 4.67 4.91 -0.83
C SER A 36 6.18 4.90 -1.04
N ARG A 37 6.62 4.68 -2.29
CA ARG A 37 8.04 4.68 -2.65
C ARG A 37 8.71 6.01 -2.34
N LEU A 38 8.08 7.12 -2.73
CA LEU A 38 8.60 8.46 -2.48
C LEU A 38 8.71 8.78 -0.99
N LEU A 39 7.73 8.38 -0.18
CA LEU A 39 7.78 8.56 1.28
C LEU A 39 8.88 7.70 1.92
N CYS A 40 9.05 6.45 1.47
CA CYS A 40 10.12 5.58 1.96
C CYS A 40 11.50 6.16 1.62
N TRP A 41 11.70 6.65 0.39
CA TRP A 41 12.96 7.28 0.01
C TRP A 41 13.23 8.56 0.79
N ARG A 42 12.21 9.39 1.01
CA ARG A 42 12.33 10.59 1.84
C ARG A 42 12.71 10.25 3.28
N ALA A 43 12.11 9.22 3.86
CA ALA A 43 12.44 8.77 5.22
C ALA A 43 13.87 8.23 5.30
N ALA A 44 14.31 7.43 4.31
CA ALA A 44 15.66 6.90 4.24
C ALA A 44 16.71 8.03 4.12
N ASP A 45 16.49 8.97 3.19
CA ASP A 45 17.37 10.14 3.03
C ASP A 45 17.45 11.00 4.32
N ALA A 46 16.34 11.17 5.03
CA ALA A 46 16.35 11.89 6.31
C ALA A 46 17.13 11.14 7.41
N LEU A 47 17.06 9.80 7.43
CA LEU A 47 17.89 8.98 8.33
C LEU A 47 19.37 9.08 7.98
N ASP A 48 19.73 8.97 6.72
CA ASP A 48 21.13 9.04 6.26
C ASP A 48 21.78 10.39 6.58
N ARG A 49 20.98 11.47 6.63
CA ARG A 49 21.43 12.83 6.97
C ARG A 49 21.29 13.17 8.46
N ASP A 50 20.85 12.24 9.30
CA ASP A 50 20.54 12.48 10.72
C ASP A 50 19.61 13.70 10.93
N ALA A 51 18.60 13.83 10.05
CA ALA A 51 17.67 14.95 10.08
C ALA A 51 16.75 14.90 11.30
N ALA A 52 16.46 16.06 11.90
CA ALA A 52 15.66 16.15 13.13
C ALA A 52 14.23 15.58 12.99
N ASP A 53 13.68 15.55 11.76
CA ASP A 53 12.36 15.02 11.45
C ASP A 53 12.36 13.56 10.97
N SER A 54 13.51 12.87 10.98
CA SER A 54 13.68 11.50 10.48
C SER A 54 12.70 10.51 11.10
N GLN A 55 12.50 10.55 12.42
CA GLN A 55 11.58 9.66 13.13
C GLN A 55 10.12 9.88 12.68
N MET A 56 9.71 11.13 12.53
CA MET A 56 8.37 11.48 12.04
C MET A 56 8.17 10.97 10.60
N LEU A 57 9.16 11.15 9.73
CA LEU A 57 9.11 10.69 8.34
C LEU A 57 9.08 9.17 8.24
N CYS A 58 9.81 8.44 9.10
CA CYS A 58 9.73 6.98 9.19
C CYS A 58 8.33 6.50 9.60
N SER A 59 7.74 7.14 10.62
CA SER A 59 6.37 6.85 11.05
C SER A 59 5.35 7.12 9.94
N MET A 60 5.52 8.20 9.20
CA MET A 60 4.68 8.56 8.06
C MET A 60 4.81 7.53 6.92
N ALA A 61 6.04 7.17 6.56
CA ALA A 61 6.31 6.20 5.51
C ALA A 61 5.74 4.82 5.86
N LYS A 62 6.00 4.34 7.08
CA LYS A 62 5.47 3.05 7.57
C LYS A 62 3.95 3.02 7.52
N ARG A 63 3.29 4.02 8.12
CA ARG A 63 1.83 4.09 8.15
C ARG A 63 1.23 4.13 6.75
N HIS A 64 1.72 5.03 5.89
CA HIS A 64 1.20 5.16 4.53
C HIS A 64 1.43 3.90 3.69
N ALA A 65 2.66 3.36 3.68
CA ALA A 65 3.01 2.22 2.84
C ALA A 65 2.25 0.94 3.25
N THR A 66 2.02 0.72 4.55
CA THR A 66 1.28 -0.46 5.02
C THR A 66 -0.23 -0.36 4.78
N ASP A 67 -0.82 0.84 4.82
CA ASP A 67 -2.22 1.05 4.40
C ASP A 67 -2.33 0.92 2.87
N ALA A 68 -1.38 1.47 2.12
CA ALA A 68 -1.35 1.42 0.67
C ALA A 68 -1.21 -0.01 0.14
N VAL A 69 -0.29 -0.84 0.69
CA VAL A 69 -0.12 -2.23 0.23
C VAL A 69 -1.36 -3.07 0.48
N LEU A 70 -2.05 -2.86 1.61
CA LEU A 70 -3.31 -3.54 1.89
C LEU A 70 -4.37 -3.15 0.84
N ARG A 71 -4.48 -1.85 0.53
CA ARG A 71 -5.41 -1.36 -0.49
C ARG A 71 -5.08 -1.86 -1.89
N VAL A 72 -3.79 -1.90 -2.26
CA VAL A 72 -3.34 -2.46 -3.54
C VAL A 72 -3.68 -3.94 -3.63
N ALA A 73 -3.44 -4.72 -2.59
CA ALA A 73 -3.79 -6.14 -2.55
C ALA A 73 -5.31 -6.36 -2.68
N GLU A 74 -6.12 -5.55 -1.96
CA GLU A 74 -7.57 -5.57 -2.06
C GLU A 74 -8.08 -5.27 -3.48
N LEU A 75 -7.56 -4.22 -4.13
CA LEU A 75 -7.92 -3.86 -5.50
C LEU A 75 -7.45 -4.91 -6.54
N SER A 76 -6.36 -5.61 -6.25
CA SER A 76 -5.83 -6.65 -7.14
C SER A 76 -6.74 -7.89 -7.19
N MET A 77 -7.44 -8.23 -6.10
CA MET A 77 -8.31 -9.42 -6.06
C MET A 77 -9.43 -9.38 -7.11
N PRO A 78 -10.28 -8.33 -7.20
CA PRO A 78 -11.34 -8.28 -8.21
C PRO A 78 -10.79 -8.21 -9.64
N VAL A 79 -9.60 -7.67 -9.87
CA VAL A 79 -8.93 -7.71 -11.19
C VAL A 79 -8.68 -9.16 -11.62
N HIS A 80 -8.34 -10.06 -10.69
CA HIS A 80 -8.21 -11.50 -10.96
C HIS A 80 -9.57 -12.23 -11.02
N GLY A 81 -10.66 -11.56 -10.62
CA GLY A 81 -12.00 -12.16 -10.54
C GLY A 81 -12.05 -13.28 -9.49
N GLY A 82 -12.90 -14.29 -9.68
CA GLY A 82 -13.02 -15.41 -8.75
C GLY A 82 -11.71 -16.16 -8.46
N ALA A 83 -10.80 -16.21 -9.44
CA ALA A 83 -9.48 -16.82 -9.28
C ALA A 83 -8.59 -16.06 -8.27
N GLY A 84 -8.82 -14.76 -8.05
CA GLY A 84 -8.12 -13.97 -7.05
C GLY A 84 -8.40 -14.39 -5.60
N TYR A 85 -9.51 -15.06 -5.36
CA TYR A 85 -9.86 -15.61 -4.04
C TYR A 85 -9.26 -17.00 -3.79
N THR A 86 -8.76 -17.66 -4.82
CA THR A 86 -8.20 -19.01 -4.77
C THR A 86 -6.68 -18.98 -4.74
N THR A 87 -6.06 -20.13 -4.44
CA THR A 87 -4.60 -20.31 -4.46
C THR A 87 -3.99 -20.41 -5.87
N LEU A 88 -4.79 -20.28 -6.93
CA LEU A 88 -4.31 -20.26 -8.33
C LEU A 88 -3.37 -19.09 -8.60
N PHE A 89 -3.59 -17.96 -7.93
CA PHE A 89 -2.73 -16.79 -8.00
C PHE A 89 -2.29 -16.38 -6.58
N PRO A 90 -1.08 -15.82 -6.41
CA PRO A 90 -0.58 -15.47 -5.08
C PRO A 90 -1.24 -14.22 -4.48
N VAL A 91 -2.19 -13.59 -5.16
CA VAL A 91 -2.82 -12.33 -4.73
C VAL A 91 -3.58 -12.48 -3.41
N GLU A 92 -4.20 -13.64 -3.14
CA GLU A 92 -4.89 -13.91 -1.86
C GLU A 92 -3.89 -13.92 -0.70
N ARG A 93 -2.69 -14.48 -0.92
CA ARG A 93 -1.60 -14.49 0.07
C ARG A 93 -1.09 -13.07 0.32
N TYR A 94 -0.88 -12.28 -0.74
CA TYR A 94 -0.45 -10.89 -0.59
C TYR A 94 -1.45 -10.07 0.22
N TYR A 95 -2.75 -10.31 0.07
CA TYR A 95 -3.78 -9.65 0.89
C TYR A 95 -3.65 -10.02 2.39
N ARG A 96 -3.48 -11.29 2.72
CA ARG A 96 -3.28 -11.76 4.10
C ARG A 96 -2.00 -11.19 4.71
N ASP A 97 -0.90 -11.26 3.97
CA ASP A 97 0.41 -10.79 4.43
C ASP A 97 0.41 -9.26 4.59
N ALA A 98 -0.20 -8.52 3.66
CA ALA A 98 -0.34 -7.08 3.76
C ALA A 98 -1.10 -6.64 5.02
N ARG A 99 -2.13 -7.40 5.43
CA ARG A 99 -2.89 -7.08 6.63
C ARG A 99 -2.04 -7.09 7.90
N HIS A 100 -1.10 -8.00 8.01
CA HIS A 100 -0.18 -8.08 9.14
C HIS A 100 0.68 -6.82 9.27
N LEU A 101 1.13 -6.23 8.17
CA LEU A 101 2.07 -5.10 8.18
C LEU A 101 1.53 -3.84 8.86
N SER A 102 0.22 -3.62 8.88
CA SER A 102 -0.40 -2.49 9.60
C SER A 102 -0.41 -2.66 11.13
N ILE A 103 -0.09 -3.86 11.63
CA ILE A 103 -0.11 -4.24 13.04
C ILE A 103 1.31 -4.32 13.59
N ALA A 104 2.22 -4.97 12.86
CA ALA A 104 3.60 -5.21 13.28
C ALA A 104 4.41 -3.92 13.41
N GLU A 105 5.46 -3.97 14.25
CA GLU A 105 6.44 -2.89 14.46
C GLU A 105 5.82 -1.55 14.87
N GLY A 106 4.82 -1.63 15.74
CA GLY A 106 3.98 -0.50 16.14
C GLY A 106 2.84 -0.28 15.14
N THR A 107 1.62 -0.39 15.64
CA THR A 107 0.41 -0.27 14.79
C THR A 107 0.34 1.08 14.09
N ASN A 108 -0.41 1.16 12.99
CA ASN A 108 -0.60 2.42 12.27
C ASN A 108 -1.24 3.52 13.13
N GLN A 109 -1.98 3.16 14.20
CA GLN A 109 -2.47 4.09 15.20
C GLN A 109 -1.33 4.68 16.04
N ILE A 110 -0.39 3.84 16.49
CA ILE A 110 0.80 4.30 17.22
C ILE A 110 1.66 5.21 16.33
N GLN A 111 1.86 4.85 15.06
CA GLN A 111 2.59 5.71 14.11
C GLN A 111 1.91 7.09 13.96
N ALA A 112 0.58 7.14 13.92
CA ALA A 112 -0.15 8.41 13.88
C ALA A 112 0.08 9.27 15.13
N LEU A 113 0.09 8.66 16.33
CA LEU A 113 0.36 9.38 17.57
C LEU A 113 1.80 9.93 17.62
N LEU A 114 2.79 9.17 17.16
CA LEU A 114 4.18 9.62 17.05
C LEU A 114 4.32 10.82 16.10
N MET A 115 3.64 10.79 14.95
CA MET A 115 3.61 11.92 14.02
C MET A 115 2.97 13.16 14.64
N ALA A 116 1.81 13.00 15.30
CA ALA A 116 1.11 14.09 15.95
C ALA A 116 1.95 14.69 17.09
N GLN A 117 2.61 13.85 17.89
CA GLN A 117 3.52 14.29 18.95
C GLN A 117 4.67 15.15 18.38
N SER A 118 5.25 14.74 17.25
CA SER A 118 6.34 15.50 16.61
C SER A 118 5.91 16.92 16.19
N VAL A 119 4.65 17.08 15.77
CA VAL A 119 4.11 18.39 15.34
C VAL A 119 3.64 19.24 16.52
N LEU A 120 2.98 18.60 17.51
CA LEU A 120 2.34 19.33 18.61
C LEU A 120 3.24 19.51 19.84
N GLY A 121 4.33 18.75 19.95
CA GLY A 121 5.17 18.72 21.15
C GLY A 121 4.51 18.06 22.37
N ILE A 122 3.34 17.43 22.20
CA ILE A 122 2.52 16.84 23.28
C ILE A 122 2.32 15.36 22.98
N SER A 123 2.69 14.49 23.95
CA SER A 123 2.51 13.06 23.83
C SER A 123 1.11 12.62 24.28
N ALA A 124 0.41 11.85 23.45
CA ALA A 124 -0.83 11.16 23.79
C ALA A 124 -0.59 9.70 24.26
N LEU A 125 0.67 9.28 24.40
CA LEU A 125 1.05 7.92 24.83
C LEU A 125 1.31 7.83 26.35
N LYS A 126 1.03 8.87 27.11
CA LYS A 126 1.18 8.92 28.57
C LYS A 126 -0.16 8.91 29.25
#